data_340ad2f24cfac48acd3bda25b80c5c12
#
_entry.id   340ad2f24cfac48acd3bda25b80c5c12
#
_cell.length_a   1.000
_cell.length_b   1.000
_cell.length_c   1.000
_cell.angle_alpha   90.00
_cell.angle_beta   90.00
_cell.angle_gamma   90.00
#
_symmetry.space_group_name_H-M   'P 1'
#
loop_
_entity.id
_entity.type
_entity.pdbx_description
1 polymer ?
#
loop_
_entity_poly.entity_id
_entity_poly.type
_entity_poly.pdbx_seq_one_letter_code
_entity_poly.pdbx_strand_id
1 'polypeptide(L)'
;MKEAYPIVLTQERDCVLVYVPDFDINTEGKDFADAIFMARDAICMTGLCYEDSGRRLPAASPVRQVAAEHPEGTVSLVDADFTEYRQANDRRSVRRNVSLPYWLNYKADKAGINVSAVLQKALKAELNI
;
A
#
# COMPACT_ATOMS: atom_id res chain seq x y z
N MET A 1 3.63 10.97 -5.57
CA MET A 1 4.32 11.79 -4.55
C MET A 1 4.80 10.88 -3.43
N LYS A 2 6.03 11.04 -3.04
CA LYS A 2 6.68 10.19 -2.03
C LYS A 2 7.11 11.05 -0.85
N GLU A 3 6.74 10.64 0.34
CA GLU A 3 7.08 11.31 1.59
C GLU A 3 7.61 10.29 2.60
N ALA A 4 8.33 10.76 3.60
CA ALA A 4 8.79 9.92 4.70
C ALA A 4 8.31 10.51 6.03
N TYR A 5 7.74 9.66 6.87
CA TYR A 5 7.20 10.07 8.16
C TYR A 5 7.83 9.27 9.30
N PRO A 6 8.08 9.91 10.44
CA PRO A 6 8.53 9.18 11.61
C PRO A 6 7.39 8.37 12.22
N ILE A 7 7.73 7.18 12.67
CA ILE A 7 6.82 6.30 13.42
C ILE A 7 7.48 5.88 14.72
N VAL A 8 6.65 5.61 15.72
CA VAL A 8 7.10 5.14 17.03
C VAL A 8 6.69 3.68 17.18
N LEU A 9 7.68 2.81 17.38
CA LEU A 9 7.49 1.38 17.55
C LEU A 9 7.69 1.01 19.01
N THR A 10 6.76 0.27 19.59
CA THR A 10 6.84 -0.20 20.96
C THR A 10 6.63 -1.69 21.01
N GLN A 11 7.66 -2.42 21.47
CA GLN A 11 7.58 -3.88 21.59
C GLN A 11 6.69 -4.24 22.76
N GLU A 12 5.64 -4.97 22.49
CA GLU A 12 4.79 -5.58 23.49
C GLU A 12 5.02 -7.09 23.51
N ARG A 13 4.32 -7.79 24.39
CA ARG A 13 4.51 -9.23 24.59
C ARG A 13 4.27 -10.04 23.32
N ASP A 14 3.17 -9.75 22.63
CA ASP A 14 2.73 -10.56 21.47
C ASP A 14 2.69 -9.75 20.16
N CYS A 15 3.05 -8.49 20.20
CA CYS A 15 2.96 -7.62 19.03
C CYS A 15 3.90 -6.43 19.15
N VAL A 16 3.98 -5.65 18.08
CA VAL A 16 4.67 -4.36 18.06
C VAL A 16 3.63 -3.29 17.81
N LEU A 17 3.47 -2.38 18.76
CA LEU A 17 2.56 -1.25 18.62
C LEU A 17 3.21 -0.17 17.76
N VAL A 18 2.40 0.49 16.95
CA VAL A 18 2.86 1.58 16.08
C VAL A 18 2.02 2.81 16.33
N TYR A 19 2.70 3.94 16.51
CA TYR A 19 2.07 5.25 16.53
C TYR A 19 2.70 6.13 15.45
N VAL A 20 1.85 6.77 14.63
CA VAL A 20 2.28 7.71 13.60
C VAL A 20 1.84 9.10 14.02
N PRO A 21 2.73 9.90 14.62
CA PRO A 21 2.34 11.20 15.22
C PRO A 21 1.70 12.17 14.23
N ASP A 22 2.24 12.26 13.02
CA ASP A 22 1.80 13.27 12.05
C ASP A 22 0.37 13.04 11.53
N PHE A 23 -0.11 11.81 11.62
CA PHE A 23 -1.46 11.44 11.23
C PHE A 23 -2.35 11.05 12.41
N ASP A 24 -1.77 10.97 13.60
CA ASP A 24 -2.45 10.48 14.81
C ASP A 24 -3.06 9.09 14.57
N ILE A 25 -2.27 8.19 14.02
CA ILE A 25 -2.67 6.82 13.71
C ILE A 25 -2.06 5.86 14.70
N ASN A 26 -2.86 4.91 15.19
CA ASN A 26 -2.39 3.78 15.97
C ASN A 26 -2.66 2.50 15.19
N THR A 27 -1.64 1.64 15.07
CA THR A 27 -1.78 0.34 14.46
C THR A 27 -0.84 -0.64 15.16
N GLU A 28 -0.76 -1.87 14.69
CA GLU A 28 0.12 -2.87 15.26
C GLU A 28 0.54 -3.88 14.20
N GLY A 29 1.62 -4.60 14.48
CA GLY A 29 2.10 -5.69 13.66
C GLY A 29 2.54 -6.84 14.54
N LYS A 30 2.76 -8.00 13.92
CA LYS A 30 3.22 -9.22 14.63
C LYS A 30 4.67 -9.08 15.07
N ASP A 31 5.47 -8.40 14.27
CA ASP A 31 6.88 -8.14 14.51
C ASP A 31 7.22 -6.76 13.92
N PHE A 32 8.51 -6.38 13.97
CA PHE A 32 8.93 -5.07 13.46
C PHE A 32 8.68 -4.92 11.97
N ALA A 33 8.95 -5.95 11.18
CA ALA A 33 8.74 -5.89 9.72
C ALA A 33 7.27 -5.70 9.39
N ASP A 34 6.40 -6.47 10.02
CA ASP A 34 4.95 -6.36 9.85
C ASP A 34 4.43 -5.00 10.33
N ALA A 35 4.95 -4.51 11.47
CA ALA A 35 4.57 -3.21 12.02
C ALA A 35 4.91 -2.07 11.06
N ILE A 36 6.08 -2.11 10.44
CA ILE A 36 6.49 -1.11 9.45
C ILE A 36 5.59 -1.17 8.21
N PHE A 37 5.27 -2.38 7.75
CA PHE A 37 4.32 -2.57 6.65
C PHE A 37 2.94 -1.99 6.99
N MET A 38 2.43 -2.28 8.19
CA MET A 38 1.13 -1.78 8.63
C MET A 38 1.12 -0.25 8.76
N ALA A 39 2.22 0.33 9.21
CA ALA A 39 2.37 1.78 9.28
C ALA A 39 2.32 2.41 7.90
N ARG A 40 3.07 1.85 6.94
CA ARG A 40 3.09 2.36 5.56
C ARG A 40 1.71 2.29 4.93
N ASP A 41 1.02 1.17 5.09
CA ASP A 41 -0.33 0.98 4.57
C ASP A 41 -1.31 2.00 5.17
N ALA A 42 -1.28 2.20 6.47
CA ALA A 42 -2.15 3.14 7.17
C ALA A 42 -1.87 4.59 6.76
N ILE A 43 -0.61 4.97 6.62
CA ILE A 43 -0.21 6.30 6.17
C ILE A 43 -0.72 6.55 4.75
N CYS A 44 -0.52 5.61 3.85
CA CYS A 44 -0.96 5.75 2.46
C CYS A 44 -2.48 5.86 2.36
N MET A 45 -3.20 4.99 3.05
CA MET A 45 -4.66 5.01 3.06
C MET A 45 -5.21 6.33 3.60
N THR A 46 -4.68 6.79 4.72
CA THR A 46 -5.10 8.05 5.34
C THR A 46 -4.74 9.25 4.47
N GLY A 47 -3.54 9.22 3.87
CA GLY A 47 -3.10 10.27 2.96
C GLY A 47 -3.99 10.41 1.74
N LEU A 48 -4.45 9.30 1.17
CA LEU A 48 -5.41 9.34 0.07
C LEU A 48 -6.75 9.94 0.50
N CYS A 49 -7.20 9.64 1.72
CA CYS A 49 -8.41 10.26 2.26
C CYS A 49 -8.26 11.78 2.40
N TYR A 50 -7.07 12.23 2.81
CA TYR A 50 -6.77 13.67 2.88
C TYR A 50 -6.84 14.31 1.49
N GLU A 51 -6.19 13.71 0.50
CA GLU A 51 -6.21 14.21 -0.89
C GLU A 51 -7.64 14.26 -1.44
N ASP A 52 -8.40 13.20 -1.24
CA ASP A 52 -9.77 13.09 -1.75
C ASP A 52 -10.73 14.10 -1.11
N SER A 53 -10.45 14.54 0.12
CA SER A 53 -11.22 15.57 0.81
C SER A 53 -10.66 16.97 0.67
N GLY A 54 -9.63 17.16 -0.16
CA GLY A 54 -9.03 18.46 -0.40
C GLY A 54 -8.15 18.97 0.74
N ARG A 55 -7.79 18.10 1.69
CA ARG A 55 -6.91 18.47 2.80
C ARG A 55 -5.46 18.27 2.41
N ARG A 56 -4.59 19.10 2.97
CA ARG A 56 -3.16 18.94 2.77
C ARG A 56 -2.63 17.81 3.64
N LEU A 57 -1.68 17.05 3.09
CA LEU A 57 -0.92 16.09 3.88
C LEU A 57 -0.14 16.82 4.95
N PRO A 58 -0.06 16.26 6.17
CA PRO A 58 0.75 16.88 7.21
C PRO A 58 2.22 16.87 6.83
N ALA A 59 2.94 17.89 7.23
CA ALA A 59 4.39 17.92 7.09
C ALA A 59 5.01 16.92 8.08
N ALA A 60 6.06 16.21 7.65
CA ALA A 60 6.76 15.27 8.51
C ALA A 60 7.46 15.99 9.65
N SER A 61 7.22 15.54 10.89
CA SER A 61 7.90 16.05 12.06
C SER A 61 9.38 15.61 12.06
N PRO A 62 10.28 16.40 12.64
CA PRO A 62 11.67 15.96 12.79
C PRO A 62 11.79 14.71 13.67
N VAL A 63 12.61 13.76 13.22
CA VAL A 63 12.81 12.51 13.97
C VAL A 63 13.27 12.75 15.40
N ARG A 64 14.15 13.73 15.60
CA ARG A 64 14.65 14.09 16.94
C ARG A 64 13.54 14.53 17.87
N GLN A 65 12.60 15.32 17.35
CA GLN A 65 11.47 15.79 18.15
C GLN A 65 10.59 14.62 18.57
N VAL A 66 10.27 13.73 17.63
CA VAL A 66 9.44 12.56 17.90
C VAL A 66 10.12 11.63 18.91
N ALA A 67 11.43 11.42 18.75
CA ALA A 67 12.20 10.59 19.69
C ALA A 67 12.21 11.20 21.10
N ALA A 68 12.33 12.52 21.23
CA ALA A 68 12.30 13.20 22.52
C ALA A 68 10.94 13.11 23.20
N GLU A 69 9.86 13.15 22.43
CA GLU A 69 8.49 13.06 22.93
C GLU A 69 8.07 11.62 23.27
N HIS A 70 8.76 10.63 22.72
CA HIS A 70 8.45 9.21 22.89
C HIS A 70 9.69 8.41 23.29
N PRO A 71 10.28 8.67 24.46
CA PRO A 71 11.51 7.99 24.89
C PRO A 71 11.32 6.50 25.15
N GLU A 72 10.09 6.05 25.36
CA GLU A 72 9.76 4.65 25.62
C GLU A 72 9.77 3.77 24.35
N GLY A 73 9.73 4.38 23.17
CA GLY A 73 9.64 3.66 21.91
C GLY A 73 10.88 3.81 21.05
N THR A 74 10.92 3.03 19.98
CA THR A 74 11.94 3.15 18.94
C THR A 74 11.36 3.94 17.77
N VAL A 75 12.05 5.00 17.37
CA VAL A 75 11.59 5.84 16.25
C VAL A 75 12.27 5.40 14.97
N SER A 76 11.48 5.23 13.91
CA SER A 76 11.95 4.89 12.59
C SER A 76 11.28 5.78 11.57
N LEU A 77 11.84 5.86 10.38
CA LEU A 77 11.22 6.52 9.24
C LEU A 77 10.57 5.48 8.34
N VAL A 78 9.39 5.81 7.84
CA VAL A 78 8.69 4.99 6.86
C VAL A 78 8.36 5.86 5.66
N ASP A 79 8.74 5.39 4.49
CA ASP A 79 8.40 6.06 3.23
C ASP A 79 7.02 5.65 2.76
N ALA A 80 6.32 6.58 2.14
CA ALA A 80 5.00 6.36 1.59
C ALA A 80 4.94 6.97 0.20
N ASP A 81 4.62 6.15 -0.80
CA ASP A 81 4.37 6.60 -2.16
C ASP A 81 2.87 6.56 -2.41
N PHE A 82 2.24 7.71 -2.28
CA PHE A 82 0.78 7.83 -2.39
C PHE A 82 0.27 7.53 -3.79
N THR A 83 1.03 7.94 -4.80
CA THR A 83 0.67 7.68 -6.20
C THR A 83 0.69 6.19 -6.51
N GLU A 84 1.76 5.50 -6.10
CA GLU A 84 1.88 4.05 -6.29
C GLU A 84 0.78 3.30 -5.53
N TYR A 85 0.51 3.70 -4.29
CA TYR A 85 -0.53 3.06 -3.49
C TYR A 85 -1.89 3.19 -4.15
N ARG A 86 -2.23 4.38 -4.68
CA ARG A 86 -3.48 4.61 -5.38
C ARG A 86 -3.59 3.71 -6.60
N GLN A 87 -2.53 3.61 -7.40
CA GLN A 87 -2.51 2.77 -8.60
C GLN A 87 -2.62 1.28 -8.26
N ALA A 88 -1.89 0.84 -7.25
CA ALA A 88 -1.88 -0.57 -6.83
C ALA A 88 -3.23 -1.03 -6.27
N ASN A 89 -4.02 -0.11 -5.71
CA ASN A 89 -5.30 -0.42 -5.09
C ASN A 89 -6.51 0.04 -5.90
N ASP A 90 -6.27 0.52 -7.12
CA ASP A 90 -7.36 0.93 -8.02
C ASP A 90 -7.99 -0.33 -8.60
N ARG A 91 -9.29 -0.49 -8.35
CA ARG A 91 -10.06 -1.65 -8.79
C ARG A 91 -10.81 -1.44 -10.10
N ARG A 92 -10.66 -0.27 -10.71
CA ARG A 92 -11.33 0.02 -11.97
C ARG A 92 -10.72 -0.84 -13.08
N SER A 93 -11.57 -1.28 -14.00
CA SER A 93 -11.12 -2.02 -15.19
C SER A 93 -10.50 -1.07 -16.20
N VAL A 94 -9.41 -1.49 -16.81
CA VAL A 94 -8.77 -0.77 -17.92
C VAL A 94 -8.68 -1.71 -19.11
N ARG A 95 -8.77 -1.14 -20.32
CA ARG A 95 -8.58 -1.91 -21.54
C ARG A 95 -7.11 -2.06 -21.85
N ARG A 96 -6.74 -3.27 -22.27
CA ARG A 96 -5.40 -3.55 -22.75
C ARG A 96 -5.50 -4.36 -24.04
N ASN A 97 -4.85 -3.87 -25.09
CA ASN A 97 -4.79 -4.58 -26.35
C ASN A 97 -3.69 -5.63 -26.29
N VAL A 98 -4.04 -6.86 -26.62
CA VAL A 98 -3.09 -7.97 -26.70
C VAL A 98 -3.18 -8.60 -28.08
N SER A 99 -2.06 -9.12 -28.59
CA SER A 99 -2.00 -9.79 -29.88
C SER A 99 -2.04 -11.29 -29.66
N LEU A 100 -2.83 -11.98 -30.49
CA LEU A 100 -2.91 -13.44 -30.52
C LEU A 100 -2.67 -13.93 -31.93
N PRO A 101 -2.06 -15.12 -32.10
CA PRO A 101 -2.07 -15.75 -33.40
C PRO A 101 -3.51 -15.93 -33.90
N TYR A 102 -3.74 -15.76 -35.20
CA TYR A 102 -5.07 -15.84 -35.78
C TYR A 102 -5.76 -17.16 -35.42
N TRP A 103 -5.04 -18.28 -35.57
CA TRP A 103 -5.62 -19.60 -35.29
C TRP A 103 -6.06 -19.76 -33.82
N LEU A 104 -5.33 -19.17 -32.90
CA LEU A 104 -5.65 -19.24 -31.47
C LEU A 104 -6.89 -18.40 -31.17
N ASN A 105 -6.95 -17.21 -31.72
CA ASN A 105 -8.12 -16.35 -31.60
C ASN A 105 -9.40 -17.03 -32.16
N TYR A 106 -9.26 -17.66 -33.30
CA TYR A 106 -10.36 -18.41 -33.93
C TYR A 106 -10.85 -19.54 -33.03
N LYS A 107 -9.93 -20.32 -32.47
CA LYS A 107 -10.30 -21.44 -31.60
C LYS A 107 -10.95 -20.97 -30.31
N ALA A 108 -10.47 -19.86 -29.73
CA ALA A 108 -11.06 -19.27 -28.54
C ALA A 108 -12.50 -18.82 -28.79
N ASP A 109 -12.75 -18.15 -29.93
CA ASP A 109 -14.09 -17.73 -30.32
C ASP A 109 -15.03 -18.93 -30.53
N LYS A 110 -14.55 -19.96 -31.20
CA LYS A 110 -15.33 -21.20 -31.45
C LYS A 110 -15.73 -21.89 -30.14
N ALA A 111 -14.81 -21.88 -29.16
CA ALA A 111 -15.06 -22.50 -27.88
C ALA A 111 -15.89 -21.62 -26.93
N GLY A 112 -16.17 -20.38 -27.30
CA GLY A 112 -16.93 -19.44 -26.48
C GLY A 112 -16.20 -19.02 -25.24
N ILE A 113 -14.88 -18.98 -25.28
CA ILE A 113 -14.05 -18.65 -24.11
C ILE A 113 -14.09 -17.15 -23.84
N ASN A 114 -14.26 -16.78 -22.56
CA ASN A 114 -14.10 -15.40 -22.13
C ASN A 114 -12.60 -15.10 -21.98
N VAL A 115 -12.02 -14.50 -23.03
CA VAL A 115 -10.59 -14.23 -23.12
C VAL A 115 -10.13 -13.31 -22.00
N SER A 116 -10.92 -12.30 -21.65
CA SER A 116 -10.58 -11.37 -20.56
C SER A 116 -10.47 -12.09 -19.23
N ALA A 117 -11.39 -12.99 -18.93
CA ALA A 117 -11.36 -13.75 -17.67
C ALA A 117 -10.15 -14.69 -17.62
N VAL A 118 -9.85 -15.36 -18.75
CA VAL A 118 -8.67 -16.24 -18.83
C VAL A 118 -7.38 -15.46 -18.65
N LEU A 119 -7.28 -14.29 -19.29
CA LEU A 119 -6.11 -13.43 -19.17
C LEU A 119 -5.90 -12.94 -17.73
N GLN A 120 -6.95 -12.49 -17.06
CA GLN A 120 -6.86 -12.06 -15.67
C GLN A 120 -6.38 -13.19 -14.75
N LYS A 121 -6.92 -14.38 -14.95
CA LYS A 121 -6.52 -15.56 -14.18
C LYS A 121 -5.04 -15.89 -14.39
N ALA A 122 -4.59 -15.88 -15.65
CA ALA A 122 -3.21 -16.16 -15.99
C ALA A 122 -2.26 -15.12 -15.39
N LEU A 123 -2.60 -13.83 -15.46
CA LEU A 123 -1.78 -12.76 -14.90
C LEU A 123 -1.69 -12.86 -13.38
N LYS A 124 -2.77 -13.17 -12.71
CA LYS A 124 -2.76 -13.39 -11.27
C LYS A 124 -1.85 -14.53 -10.88
N ALA A 125 -1.88 -15.63 -11.65
CA ALA A 125 -0.99 -16.78 -11.42
C ALA A 125 0.48 -16.40 -11.60
N GLU A 126 0.80 -15.63 -12.65
CA GLU A 126 2.18 -15.17 -12.89
C GLU A 126 2.69 -14.23 -11.79
N LEU A 127 1.79 -13.42 -11.22
CA LEU A 127 2.12 -12.46 -10.17
C LEU A 127 2.01 -13.07 -8.76
N ASN A 128 1.59 -14.31 -8.64
CA ASN A 128 1.37 -15.01 -7.37
C ASN A 128 0.35 -14.31 -6.45
N ILE A 129 -0.73 -13.86 -7.04
CA ILE A 129 -1.80 -13.15 -6.28
C ILE A 129 -3.20 -13.72 -6.55
#